data_ddeb6f963e8f61cfc1d4f36065f21c26
#
_entry.id   ddeb6f963e8f61cfc1d4f36065f21c26
#
_cell.length_a   1.000
_cell.length_b   1.000
_cell.length_c   1.000
_cell.angle_alpha   90.00
_cell.angle_beta   90.00
_cell.angle_gamma   90.00
#
_symmetry.space_group_name_H-M   'P 1'
#
loop_
_entity.id
_entity.type
_entity.pdbx_description
1 polymer ?
#
loop_
_entity_poly.entity_id
_entity_poly.type
_entity_poly.pdbx_seq_one_letter_code
_entity_poly.pdbx_strand_id
1 'polypeptide(L)'
;KTAEYCGGLITHKLHGLDVFGHGGADAAYRGEIICIPEKELEIVLISNTTTYAMSKLADKAACIVLGLPDCTEPAVPEHENAPARSGVFLTALPDDPMFVDITEQNGTFYMQREWCRTELVKEEDGGYRIGSLDEKIYFTDKEILYRLPARVLTLTPAKPTDPALFQEGTYYNDETDSFMKLVKTENTCEIHMRRYGKTTLYQSASGSIIFRMDANLVMYVKAENDTIIMDGGRIKHIIYQKQ
;
A
#
# COMPACT_ATOMS: atom_id res chain seq x y z
N LYS A 1 -13.36 -6.33 9.14
CA LYS A 1 -13.55 -6.15 7.69
C LYS A 1 -12.56 -5.10 7.22
N THR A 2 -11.85 -5.40 6.16
CA THR A 2 -11.00 -4.46 5.43
C THR A 2 -11.87 -3.35 4.84
N ALA A 3 -11.35 -2.14 4.80
CA ALA A 3 -11.99 -1.04 4.09
C ALA A 3 -12.12 -1.40 2.61
N GLU A 4 -13.29 -1.19 2.03
CA GLU A 4 -13.56 -1.45 0.62
C GLU A 4 -13.74 -0.13 -0.11
N TYR A 5 -13.19 -0.01 -1.32
CA TYR A 5 -13.40 1.15 -2.18
C TYR A 5 -14.51 0.84 -3.18
N CYS A 6 -15.58 1.60 -3.13
CA CYS A 6 -16.71 1.41 -4.05
C CYS A 6 -17.36 2.74 -4.41
N GLY A 7 -17.64 2.94 -5.70
CA GLY A 7 -18.35 4.13 -6.19
C GLY A 7 -17.75 5.47 -5.81
N GLY A 8 -16.43 5.54 -5.61
CA GLY A 8 -15.75 6.75 -5.16
C GLY A 8 -15.70 6.94 -3.65
N LEU A 9 -16.21 5.99 -2.86
CA LEU A 9 -16.19 6.02 -1.41
C LEU A 9 -15.36 4.87 -0.85
N ILE A 10 -14.79 5.10 0.32
CA ILE A 10 -14.18 4.07 1.16
C ILE A 10 -15.20 3.67 2.21
N THR A 11 -15.43 2.38 2.38
CA THR A 11 -16.34 1.87 3.40
C THR A 11 -15.58 1.08 4.46
N HIS A 12 -15.97 1.24 5.72
CA HIS A 12 -15.44 0.44 6.83
C HIS A 12 -16.47 0.31 7.94
N LYS A 13 -16.14 -0.43 8.99
CA LYS A 13 -16.98 -0.58 10.19
C LYS A 13 -16.36 0.15 11.37
N LEU A 14 -17.17 0.96 12.05
CA LEU A 14 -16.84 1.63 13.32
C LEU A 14 -17.79 1.12 14.40
N HIS A 15 -17.32 0.32 15.35
CA HIS A 15 -18.16 -0.34 16.38
C HIS A 15 -19.40 -1.03 15.82
N GLY A 16 -19.29 -1.62 14.63
CA GLY A 16 -20.41 -2.32 13.96
C GLY A 16 -21.23 -1.43 13.03
N LEU A 17 -21.17 -0.11 13.16
CA LEU A 17 -21.83 0.84 12.27
C LEU A 17 -21.14 0.90 10.91
N ASP A 18 -21.91 1.06 9.85
CA ASP A 18 -21.36 1.30 8.51
C ASP A 18 -20.91 2.75 8.37
N VAL A 19 -19.67 2.93 7.95
CA VAL A 19 -19.07 4.23 7.68
C VAL A 19 -18.72 4.31 6.19
N PHE A 20 -19.10 5.43 5.58
CA PHE A 20 -18.79 5.77 4.20
C PHE A 20 -18.01 7.08 4.20
N GLY A 21 -16.96 7.16 3.44
CA GLY A 21 -16.17 8.38 3.42
C GLY A 21 -15.15 8.44 2.31
N HIS A 22 -14.40 9.52 2.27
CA HIS A 22 -13.25 9.66 1.40
C HIS A 22 -12.27 10.69 1.95
N GLY A 23 -10.98 10.37 1.86
CA GLY A 23 -9.91 11.29 2.18
C GLY A 23 -9.45 12.08 0.96
N GLY A 24 -8.94 13.29 1.21
CA GLY A 24 -8.31 14.14 0.20
C GLY A 24 -6.94 14.61 0.64
N ALA A 25 -6.04 14.73 -0.33
CA ALA A 25 -4.68 15.21 -0.10
C ALA A 25 -4.25 16.09 -1.28
N ASP A 26 -3.81 17.30 -0.99
CA ASP A 26 -3.18 18.17 -1.98
C ASP A 26 -2.10 19.03 -1.29
N ALA A 27 -0.90 19.00 -1.82
CA ALA A 27 0.27 19.64 -1.21
C ALA A 27 0.39 19.35 0.30
N ALA A 28 0.25 20.37 1.15
CA ALA A 28 0.27 20.23 2.61
C ALA A 28 -1.12 20.08 3.22
N TYR A 29 -2.19 20.14 2.43
CA TYR A 29 -3.56 20.04 2.93
C TYR A 29 -4.03 18.59 2.97
N ARG A 30 -4.81 18.26 3.98
CA ARG A 30 -5.48 16.98 4.15
C ARG A 30 -6.93 17.20 4.52
N GLY A 31 -7.80 16.38 3.96
CA GLY A 31 -9.21 16.39 4.30
C GLY A 31 -9.71 14.96 4.51
N GLU A 32 -10.77 14.84 5.28
CA GLU A 32 -11.51 13.60 5.45
C GLU A 32 -12.99 13.96 5.61
N ILE A 33 -13.83 13.20 4.95
CA ILE A 33 -15.27 13.21 5.18
C ILE A 33 -15.73 11.80 5.49
N ILE A 34 -16.50 11.62 6.54
CA ILE A 34 -17.17 10.36 6.85
C ILE A 34 -18.66 10.63 7.09
N CYS A 35 -19.49 9.66 6.73
CA CYS A 35 -20.91 9.61 6.96
C CYS A 35 -21.27 8.28 7.63
N ILE A 36 -22.08 8.33 8.68
CA ILE A 36 -22.65 7.20 9.40
C ILE A 36 -24.18 7.30 9.28
N PRO A 37 -24.79 6.73 8.22
CA PRO A 37 -26.21 6.95 7.92
C PRO A 37 -27.13 6.49 9.04
N GLU A 38 -26.82 5.38 9.70
CA GLU A 38 -27.60 4.84 10.83
C GLU A 38 -27.70 5.81 12.02
N LYS A 39 -26.80 6.80 12.09
CA LYS A 39 -26.73 7.80 13.16
C LYS A 39 -27.02 9.22 12.67
N GLU A 40 -27.35 9.38 11.39
CA GLU A 40 -27.54 10.70 10.74
C GLU A 40 -26.35 11.62 11.02
N LEU A 41 -25.12 11.06 11.09
CA LEU A 41 -23.90 11.77 11.46
C LEU A 41 -22.99 11.92 10.25
N GLU A 42 -22.55 13.15 10.01
CA GLU A 42 -21.50 13.48 9.08
C GLU A 42 -20.37 14.22 9.80
N ILE A 43 -19.12 13.89 9.49
CA ILE A 43 -17.95 14.56 10.02
C ILE A 43 -17.07 14.98 8.85
N VAL A 44 -16.67 16.23 8.84
CA VAL A 44 -15.72 16.79 7.89
C VAL A 44 -14.54 17.34 8.64
N LEU A 45 -13.35 16.90 8.31
CA LEU A 45 -12.09 17.39 8.85
C LEU A 45 -11.24 17.99 7.74
N ILE A 46 -10.63 19.13 8.00
CA ILE A 46 -9.67 19.77 7.10
C ILE A 46 -8.46 20.19 7.91
N SER A 47 -7.27 19.94 7.39
CA SER A 47 -6.00 20.28 8.03
C SER A 47 -5.02 20.85 7.00
N ASN A 48 -4.19 21.77 7.43
CA ASN A 48 -3.06 22.30 6.66
C ASN A 48 -1.73 21.64 7.05
N THR A 49 -1.78 20.46 7.67
CA THR A 49 -0.62 19.66 8.03
C THR A 49 -0.78 18.21 7.58
N THR A 50 0.33 17.55 7.32
CA THR A 50 0.38 16.12 6.96
C THR A 50 0.66 15.20 8.14
N THR A 51 0.73 15.76 9.35
CA THR A 51 1.17 15.03 10.57
C THR A 51 0.14 14.02 11.07
N TYR A 52 -1.15 14.24 10.77
CA TYR A 52 -2.23 13.43 11.32
C TYR A 52 -2.84 12.48 10.30
N ALA A 53 -3.19 11.28 10.76
CA ALA A 53 -4.03 10.34 10.02
C ALA A 53 -5.50 10.84 10.11
N MET A 54 -5.97 11.55 9.09
CA MET A 54 -7.28 12.23 9.11
C MET A 54 -8.43 11.26 9.28
N SER A 55 -8.38 10.08 8.66
CA SER A 55 -9.41 9.03 8.83
C SER A 55 -9.54 8.59 10.30
N LYS A 56 -8.41 8.37 10.98
CA LYS A 56 -8.41 8.01 12.41
C LYS A 56 -8.99 9.13 13.28
N LEU A 57 -8.67 10.40 12.95
CA LEU A 57 -9.25 11.54 13.67
C LEU A 57 -10.76 11.65 13.45
N ALA A 58 -11.23 11.37 12.24
CA ALA A 58 -12.66 11.35 11.93
C ALA A 58 -13.38 10.25 12.71
N ASP A 59 -12.83 9.06 12.77
CA ASP A 59 -13.37 7.95 13.56
C ASP A 59 -13.40 8.28 15.06
N LYS A 60 -12.31 8.87 15.59
CA LYS A 60 -12.28 9.35 17.00
C LYS A 60 -13.34 10.40 17.27
N ALA A 61 -13.50 11.37 16.38
CA ALA A 61 -14.53 12.39 16.51
C ALA A 61 -15.93 11.75 16.52
N ALA A 62 -16.18 10.78 15.64
CA ALA A 62 -17.43 10.03 15.63
C ALA A 62 -17.66 9.27 16.95
N CYS A 63 -16.65 8.60 17.47
CA CYS A 63 -16.75 7.92 18.77
C CYS A 63 -17.12 8.91 19.89
N ILE A 64 -16.50 10.08 19.94
CA ILE A 64 -16.81 11.10 20.94
C ILE A 64 -18.26 11.58 20.82
N VAL A 65 -18.70 11.93 19.61
CA VAL A 65 -20.05 12.44 19.36
C VAL A 65 -21.12 11.42 19.70
N LEU A 66 -20.86 10.13 19.40
CA LEU A 66 -21.82 9.04 19.63
C LEU A 66 -21.71 8.41 21.02
N GLY A 67 -20.78 8.87 21.88
CA GLY A 67 -20.55 8.28 23.20
C GLY A 67 -20.04 6.83 23.13
N LEU A 68 -19.33 6.47 22.05
CA LEU A 68 -18.74 5.16 21.86
C LEU A 68 -17.35 5.11 22.53
N PRO A 69 -16.87 3.91 22.88
CA PRO A 69 -15.49 3.75 23.33
C PRO A 69 -14.50 4.30 22.31
N ASP A 70 -13.35 4.78 22.76
CA ASP A 70 -12.29 5.25 21.85
C ASP A 70 -11.88 4.12 20.90
N CYS A 71 -11.56 4.49 19.66
CA CYS A 71 -11.09 3.53 18.67
C CYS A 71 -9.76 2.96 19.15
N THR A 72 -9.74 1.68 19.46
CA THR A 72 -8.51 1.00 19.84
C THR A 72 -7.59 0.88 18.64
N GLU A 73 -6.30 1.11 18.83
CA GLU A 73 -5.31 0.79 17.80
C GLU A 73 -5.36 -0.71 17.49
N PRO A 74 -5.15 -1.10 16.22
CA PRO A 74 -5.12 -2.51 15.88
C PRO A 74 -3.97 -3.18 16.66
N ALA A 75 -4.30 -4.25 17.38
CA ALA A 75 -3.30 -5.01 18.11
C ALA A 75 -2.30 -5.65 17.14
N VAL A 76 -1.03 -5.42 17.38
CA VAL A 76 0.02 -6.14 16.64
C VAL A 76 0.05 -7.56 17.16
N PRO A 77 0.07 -8.59 16.28
CA PRO A 77 0.21 -9.97 16.70
C PRO A 77 1.45 -10.17 17.57
N GLU A 78 1.40 -11.10 18.51
CA GLU A 78 2.56 -11.47 19.30
C GLU A 78 3.71 -11.91 18.37
N HIS A 79 4.89 -11.35 18.58
CA HIS A 79 6.06 -11.59 17.74
C HIS A 79 7.36 -11.35 18.51
N GLU A 80 8.44 -11.96 18.02
CA GLU A 80 9.80 -11.65 18.47
C GLU A 80 10.40 -10.59 17.54
N ASN A 81 10.92 -9.53 18.12
CA ASN A 81 11.58 -8.46 17.38
C ASN A 81 12.93 -8.91 16.82
N ALA A 82 13.13 -8.72 15.53
CA ALA A 82 14.41 -8.91 14.87
C ALA A 82 15.05 -7.55 14.52
N PRO A 83 16.37 -7.53 14.22
CA PRO A 83 17.02 -6.34 13.69
C PRO A 83 16.40 -5.84 12.39
N ALA A 84 16.31 -4.51 12.24
CA ALA A 84 15.90 -3.91 10.98
C ALA A 84 16.82 -4.34 9.83
N ARG A 85 16.24 -4.50 8.65
CA ARG A 85 16.96 -4.88 7.44
C ARG A 85 16.39 -4.21 6.20
N SER A 86 17.26 -3.97 5.24
CA SER A 86 16.88 -3.48 3.91
C SER A 86 16.21 -4.58 3.09
N GLY A 87 15.37 -4.17 2.15
CA GLY A 87 14.73 -5.06 1.20
C GLY A 87 13.37 -4.57 0.75
N VAL A 88 12.82 -5.26 -0.23
CA VAL A 88 11.43 -5.08 -0.66
C VAL A 88 10.57 -6.13 0.03
N PHE A 89 9.44 -5.68 0.56
CA PHE A 89 8.48 -6.51 1.27
C PHE A 89 7.10 -6.33 0.65
N LEU A 90 6.38 -7.43 0.47
CA LEU A 90 5.09 -7.47 -0.22
C LEU A 90 4.04 -8.19 0.62
N THR A 91 2.79 -7.74 0.54
CA THR A 91 1.67 -8.54 1.04
C THR A 91 1.45 -9.76 0.15
N ALA A 92 1.00 -10.84 0.77
CA ALA A 92 0.60 -12.05 0.04
C ALA A 92 -0.85 -12.00 -0.47
N LEU A 93 -1.60 -10.95 -0.11
CA LEU A 93 -3.04 -10.87 -0.38
C LEU A 93 -3.32 -10.20 -1.73
N PRO A 94 -3.97 -10.90 -2.68
CA PRO A 94 -4.28 -10.36 -4.01
C PRO A 94 -5.15 -9.10 -3.99
N ASP A 95 -6.05 -8.98 -3.01
CA ASP A 95 -7.02 -7.89 -2.98
C ASP A 95 -6.50 -6.59 -2.35
N ASP A 96 -5.33 -6.65 -1.74
CA ASP A 96 -4.75 -5.52 -1.02
C ASP A 96 -3.21 -5.49 -1.17
N PRO A 97 -2.73 -5.15 -2.36
CA PRO A 97 -1.31 -5.13 -2.63
C PRO A 97 -0.63 -4.00 -1.86
N MET A 98 0.32 -4.34 -1.01
CA MET A 98 1.20 -3.40 -0.35
C MET A 98 2.64 -3.67 -0.78
N PHE A 99 3.36 -2.61 -1.06
CA PHE A 99 4.75 -2.62 -1.46
C PHE A 99 5.53 -1.72 -0.50
N VAL A 100 6.45 -2.30 0.25
CA VAL A 100 7.32 -1.58 1.17
C VAL A 100 8.77 -1.80 0.76
N ASP A 101 9.47 -0.72 0.47
CA ASP A 101 10.88 -0.71 0.11
C ASP A 101 11.66 -0.04 1.23
N ILE A 102 12.55 -0.79 1.87
CA ILE A 102 13.39 -0.31 2.98
C ILE A 102 14.84 -0.30 2.55
N THR A 103 15.45 0.87 2.69
CA THR A 103 16.87 1.08 2.40
C THR A 103 17.63 1.47 3.67
N GLU A 104 18.92 1.17 3.71
CA GLU A 104 19.80 1.58 4.80
C GLU A 104 20.83 2.57 4.28
N GLN A 105 21.12 3.59 5.07
CA GLN A 105 22.21 4.52 4.83
C GLN A 105 22.87 4.90 6.15
N ASN A 106 24.14 4.60 6.32
CA ASN A 106 24.94 4.93 7.51
C ASN A 106 24.31 4.44 8.83
N GLY A 107 23.75 3.23 8.83
CA GLY A 107 23.10 2.64 10.01
C GLY A 107 21.67 3.12 10.27
N THR A 108 21.16 4.05 9.45
CA THR A 108 19.78 4.53 9.53
C THR A 108 18.93 3.89 8.45
N PHE A 109 17.76 3.39 8.83
CA PHE A 109 16.81 2.78 7.92
C PHE A 109 15.77 3.78 7.45
N TYR A 110 15.36 3.65 6.19
CA TYR A 110 14.39 4.52 5.55
C TYR A 110 13.38 3.70 4.76
N MET A 111 12.12 4.06 4.86
CA MET A 111 11.08 3.57 3.96
C MET A 111 11.02 4.48 2.74
N GLN A 112 11.23 3.88 1.56
CA GLN A 112 11.07 4.59 0.29
C GLN A 112 9.59 4.76 -0.02
N ARG A 113 9.15 5.99 -0.01
CA ARG A 113 7.83 6.42 -0.47
C ARG A 113 7.98 7.17 -1.81
N GLU A 114 6.86 7.50 -2.45
CA GLU A 114 6.77 8.14 -3.78
C GLU A 114 7.83 9.19 -4.10
N TRP A 115 7.75 10.24 -3.34
CA TRP A 115 8.50 11.46 -3.58
C TRP A 115 9.54 11.70 -2.50
N CYS A 116 9.54 10.89 -1.47
CA CYS A 116 10.41 11.07 -0.33
C CYS A 116 10.86 9.75 0.27
N ARG A 117 11.95 9.83 0.95
CA ARG A 117 12.49 8.79 1.80
C ARG A 117 12.22 9.18 3.24
N THR A 118 11.47 8.33 3.96
CA THR A 118 11.06 8.61 5.33
C THR A 118 11.87 7.75 6.29
N GLU A 119 12.47 8.38 7.27
CA GLU A 119 13.25 7.70 8.31
C GLU A 119 12.38 6.77 9.16
N LEU A 120 12.93 5.61 9.48
CA LEU A 120 12.38 4.66 10.43
C LEU A 120 13.00 4.92 11.82
N VAL A 121 12.22 5.51 12.71
CA VAL A 121 12.66 5.86 14.07
C VAL A 121 12.32 4.72 15.02
N LYS A 122 13.35 4.09 15.58
CA LYS A 122 13.18 2.99 16.55
C LYS A 122 12.52 3.49 17.82
N GLU A 123 11.55 2.73 18.33
CA GLU A 123 10.83 3.01 19.58
C GLU A 123 11.07 1.94 20.64
N GLU A 124 10.63 2.20 21.87
CA GLU A 124 10.87 1.34 23.05
C GLU A 124 10.20 -0.04 22.93
N ASP A 125 9.08 -0.12 22.23
CA ASP A 125 8.37 -1.38 21.95
C ASP A 125 9.06 -2.27 20.89
N GLY A 126 10.23 -1.84 20.40
CA GLY A 126 10.99 -2.54 19.37
C GLY A 126 10.54 -2.26 17.94
N GLY A 127 9.40 -1.60 17.76
CA GLY A 127 8.91 -1.15 16.47
C GLY A 127 9.65 0.06 15.93
N TYR A 128 9.46 0.33 14.65
CA TYR A 128 10.00 1.49 13.96
C TYR A 128 8.87 2.37 13.45
N ARG A 129 8.75 3.58 13.99
CA ARG A 129 7.78 4.59 13.54
C ARG A 129 8.26 5.20 12.22
N ILE A 130 7.34 5.43 11.32
CA ILE A 130 7.63 5.99 9.99
C ILE A 130 7.51 7.51 10.05
N GLY A 131 8.62 8.19 10.24
CA GLY A 131 8.67 9.65 10.36
C GLY A 131 7.73 10.16 11.47
N SER A 132 6.81 11.06 11.13
CA SER A 132 5.78 11.59 12.03
C SER A 132 4.41 10.91 11.90
N LEU A 133 4.31 9.85 11.10
CA LEU A 133 3.06 9.16 10.85
C LEU A 133 2.70 8.23 12.01
N ASP A 134 1.41 7.97 12.16
CA ASP A 134 0.90 6.95 13.08
C ASP A 134 0.94 5.56 12.42
N GLU A 135 2.13 5.20 11.97
CA GLU A 135 2.41 3.93 11.30
C GLU A 135 3.70 3.37 11.85
N LYS A 136 3.74 2.06 12.06
CA LYS A 136 4.93 1.37 12.56
C LYS A 136 5.25 0.11 11.78
N ILE A 137 6.53 -0.19 11.70
CA ILE A 137 7.03 -1.47 11.18
C ILE A 137 7.72 -2.22 12.31
N TYR A 138 7.37 -3.49 12.46
CA TYR A 138 8.06 -4.43 13.34
C TYR A 138 8.75 -5.47 12.46
N PHE A 139 10.05 -5.64 12.67
CA PHE A 139 10.82 -6.67 11.97
C PHE A 139 10.78 -7.96 12.77
N THR A 140 10.48 -9.06 12.09
CA THR A 140 10.64 -10.42 12.61
C THR A 140 11.70 -11.14 11.77
N ASP A 141 12.11 -12.33 12.13
CA ASP A 141 13.12 -13.08 11.36
C ASP A 141 12.69 -13.34 9.91
N LYS A 142 11.38 -13.53 9.67
CA LYS A 142 10.86 -13.98 8.36
C LYS A 142 10.17 -12.87 7.57
N GLU A 143 9.58 -11.89 8.25
CA GLU A 143 8.64 -10.94 7.66
C GLU A 143 8.70 -9.60 8.37
N ILE A 144 7.88 -8.65 7.93
CA ILE A 144 7.59 -7.44 8.68
C ILE A 144 6.10 -7.36 8.98
N LEU A 145 5.77 -6.87 10.17
CA LEU A 145 4.41 -6.49 10.53
C LEU A 145 4.29 -4.98 10.35
N TYR A 146 3.39 -4.56 9.48
CA TYR A 146 3.17 -3.15 9.20
C TYR A 146 1.85 -2.71 9.82
N ARG A 147 1.95 -2.00 10.95
CA ARG A 147 0.81 -1.41 11.63
C ARG A 147 0.44 -0.11 10.97
N LEU A 148 -0.70 -0.11 10.35
CA LEU A 148 -1.43 1.03 9.83
C LEU A 148 -2.46 1.50 10.87
N PRO A 149 -3.05 2.70 10.75
CA PRO A 149 -4.02 3.21 11.73
C PRO A 149 -5.23 2.30 11.97
N ALA A 150 -5.67 1.53 10.97
CA ALA A 150 -6.88 0.69 11.06
C ALA A 150 -6.60 -0.82 11.05
N ARG A 151 -5.37 -1.25 10.77
CA ARG A 151 -5.03 -2.68 10.58
C ARG A 151 -3.54 -2.95 10.69
N VAL A 152 -3.21 -4.22 10.87
CA VAL A 152 -1.84 -4.73 10.74
C VAL A 152 -1.76 -5.62 9.51
N LEU A 153 -0.74 -5.41 8.69
CA LEU A 153 -0.44 -6.22 7.51
C LEU A 153 0.85 -7.01 7.77
N THR A 154 0.86 -8.24 7.31
CA THR A 154 2.06 -9.07 7.25
C THR A 154 2.64 -8.97 5.85
N LEU A 155 3.90 -8.54 5.73
CA LEU A 155 4.62 -8.47 4.47
C LEU A 155 5.85 -9.38 4.52
N THR A 156 5.98 -10.17 3.47
CA THR A 156 7.12 -11.09 3.32
C THR A 156 8.19 -10.51 2.41
N PRO A 157 9.48 -10.87 2.61
CA PRO A 157 10.54 -10.46 1.68
C PRO A 157 10.21 -10.89 0.25
N ALA A 158 10.36 -9.96 -0.67
CA ALA A 158 10.17 -10.20 -2.09
C ALA A 158 11.48 -10.63 -2.77
N LYS A 159 11.34 -11.34 -3.87
CA LYS A 159 12.45 -11.68 -4.76
C LYS A 159 12.24 -11.02 -6.12
N PRO A 160 13.30 -10.61 -6.82
CA PRO A 160 13.19 -10.27 -8.23
C PRO A 160 12.53 -11.42 -9.00
N THR A 161 11.67 -11.08 -9.95
CA THR A 161 10.92 -12.09 -10.72
C THR A 161 11.82 -12.82 -11.69
N ASP A 162 11.68 -14.14 -11.78
CA ASP A 162 12.38 -14.96 -12.76
C ASP A 162 12.06 -14.47 -14.20
N PRO A 163 13.08 -14.09 -14.99
CA PRO A 163 12.90 -13.68 -16.37
C PRO A 163 12.24 -14.71 -17.28
N ALA A 164 12.28 -16.00 -16.93
CA ALA A 164 11.65 -17.04 -17.70
C ALA A 164 10.11 -16.97 -17.71
N LEU A 165 9.52 -16.33 -16.71
CA LEU A 165 8.05 -16.22 -16.56
C LEU A 165 7.40 -15.28 -17.57
N PHE A 166 8.17 -14.46 -18.26
CA PHE A 166 7.66 -13.44 -19.16
C PHE A 166 8.28 -13.52 -20.54
N GLN A 167 7.56 -13.06 -21.53
CA GLN A 167 8.09 -12.81 -22.87
C GLN A 167 8.51 -11.36 -23.00
N GLU A 168 9.75 -11.12 -23.43
CA GLU A 168 10.22 -9.78 -23.75
C GLU A 168 9.47 -9.23 -24.98
N GLY A 169 9.16 -7.94 -24.96
CA GLY A 169 8.50 -7.31 -26.09
C GLY A 169 7.79 -6.01 -25.74
N THR A 170 7.15 -5.46 -26.75
CA THR A 170 6.25 -4.32 -26.63
C THR A 170 4.82 -4.82 -26.57
N TYR A 171 4.05 -4.29 -25.66
CA TYR A 171 2.66 -4.64 -25.43
C TYR A 171 1.80 -3.37 -25.52
N TYR A 172 0.60 -3.50 -26.05
CA TYR A 172 -0.33 -2.40 -26.25
C TYR A 172 -1.68 -2.70 -25.60
N ASN A 173 -2.27 -1.68 -25.00
CA ASN A 173 -3.64 -1.69 -24.52
C ASN A 173 -4.44 -0.68 -25.32
N ASP A 174 -5.49 -1.14 -26.00
CA ASP A 174 -6.33 -0.34 -26.88
C ASP A 174 -7.33 0.55 -26.13
N GLU A 175 -7.77 0.11 -24.94
CA GLU A 175 -8.71 0.87 -24.12
C GLU A 175 -8.09 2.16 -23.57
N THR A 176 -6.81 2.10 -23.19
CA THR A 176 -6.08 3.24 -22.62
C THR A 176 -5.14 3.93 -23.59
N ASP A 177 -5.07 3.45 -24.84
CA ASP A 177 -4.12 3.89 -25.89
C ASP A 177 -2.69 4.00 -25.32
N SER A 178 -2.23 2.94 -24.68
CA SER A 178 -0.94 2.96 -23.99
C SER A 178 -0.06 1.77 -24.36
N PHE A 179 1.25 2.03 -24.36
CA PHE A 179 2.29 1.03 -24.58
C PHE A 179 3.05 0.74 -23.31
N MET A 180 3.41 -0.51 -23.18
CA MET A 180 4.30 -1.03 -22.15
C MET A 180 5.39 -1.87 -22.82
N LYS A 181 6.64 -1.70 -22.41
CA LYS A 181 7.72 -2.57 -22.84
C LYS A 181 8.15 -3.44 -21.65
N LEU A 182 8.14 -4.74 -21.84
CA LEU A 182 8.71 -5.69 -20.92
C LEU A 182 10.14 -6.02 -21.36
N VAL A 183 11.09 -5.82 -20.45
CA VAL A 183 12.51 -6.03 -20.68
C VAL A 183 13.02 -7.07 -19.70
N LYS A 184 13.75 -8.05 -20.21
CA LYS A 184 14.46 -9.03 -19.40
C LYS A 184 15.86 -8.52 -19.07
N THR A 185 16.24 -8.65 -17.82
CA THR A 185 17.62 -8.48 -17.38
C THR A 185 18.19 -9.83 -17.00
N GLU A 186 19.46 -9.89 -16.59
CA GLU A 186 20.10 -11.12 -16.16
C GLU A 186 19.34 -11.82 -15.01
N ASN A 187 18.80 -11.02 -14.08
CA ASN A 187 18.26 -11.54 -12.81
C ASN A 187 16.79 -11.19 -12.56
N THR A 188 16.13 -10.44 -13.44
CA THR A 188 14.75 -10.01 -13.24
C THR A 188 14.09 -9.53 -14.55
N CYS A 189 12.82 -9.14 -14.42
CA CYS A 189 12.09 -8.41 -15.45
C CYS A 189 11.80 -6.98 -15.00
N GLU A 190 11.77 -6.09 -15.97
CA GLU A 190 11.36 -4.69 -15.79
C GLU A 190 10.19 -4.36 -16.71
N ILE A 191 9.28 -3.53 -16.23
CA ILE A 191 8.27 -2.87 -17.03
C ILE A 191 8.71 -1.43 -17.27
N HIS A 192 8.70 -1.03 -18.55
CA HIS A 192 8.99 0.34 -18.95
C HIS A 192 7.71 0.98 -19.52
N MET A 193 7.24 2.02 -18.90
CA MET A 193 6.06 2.78 -19.31
C MET A 193 6.42 4.26 -19.47
N ARG A 194 5.87 4.92 -20.53
CA ARG A 194 6.20 6.32 -20.82
C ARG A 194 5.99 7.26 -19.63
N ARG A 195 4.87 7.07 -18.92
CA ARG A 195 4.47 7.95 -17.81
C ARG A 195 5.18 7.60 -16.50
N TYR A 196 5.40 6.32 -16.24
CA TYR A 196 5.83 5.82 -14.93
C TYR A 196 7.30 5.38 -14.90
N GLY A 197 8.00 5.50 -16.05
CA GLY A 197 9.41 5.13 -16.15
C GLY A 197 9.62 3.61 -16.13
N LYS A 198 10.69 3.20 -15.46
CA LYS A 198 11.10 1.80 -15.34
C LYS A 198 10.82 1.30 -13.93
N THR A 199 10.29 0.11 -13.83
CA THR A 199 10.05 -0.54 -12.54
C THR A 199 10.36 -2.03 -12.62
N THR A 200 10.94 -2.55 -11.55
CA THR A 200 11.28 -3.97 -11.42
C THR A 200 10.05 -4.77 -11.00
N LEU A 201 9.88 -5.95 -11.56
CA LEU A 201 8.91 -6.93 -11.12
C LEU A 201 9.45 -7.74 -9.95
N TYR A 202 8.64 -7.90 -8.92
CA TYR A 202 8.97 -8.68 -7.74
C TYR A 202 7.97 -9.82 -7.55
N GLN A 203 8.46 -10.94 -7.06
CA GLN A 203 7.63 -12.09 -6.70
C GLN A 203 7.50 -12.18 -5.18
N SER A 204 6.25 -12.29 -4.72
CA SER A 204 5.93 -12.54 -3.31
C SER A 204 6.17 -13.99 -2.92
N ALA A 205 6.16 -14.29 -1.63
CA ALA A 205 6.26 -15.67 -1.13
C ALA A 205 5.12 -16.58 -1.61
N SER A 206 3.94 -16.02 -1.92
CA SER A 206 2.81 -16.76 -2.51
C SER A 206 2.94 -17.00 -4.02
N GLY A 207 3.98 -16.48 -4.65
CA GLY A 207 4.19 -16.57 -6.10
C GLY A 207 3.55 -15.46 -6.92
N SER A 208 2.79 -14.55 -6.29
CA SER A 208 2.21 -13.40 -6.97
C SER A 208 3.29 -12.43 -7.45
N ILE A 209 3.16 -11.94 -8.67
CA ILE A 209 4.11 -10.99 -9.25
C ILE A 209 3.54 -9.59 -9.11
N ILE A 210 4.32 -8.70 -8.56
CA ILE A 210 3.91 -7.37 -8.13
C ILE A 210 4.94 -6.35 -8.58
N PHE A 211 4.48 -5.18 -9.00
CA PHE A 211 5.34 -4.01 -9.17
C PHE A 211 4.65 -2.76 -8.65
N ARG A 212 5.44 -1.75 -8.36
CA ARG A 212 4.94 -0.43 -8.00
C ARG A 212 4.96 0.46 -9.25
N MET A 213 3.78 0.83 -9.74
CA MET A 213 3.63 1.71 -10.90
C MET A 213 3.94 3.17 -10.52
N ASP A 214 3.36 3.62 -9.43
CA ASP A 214 3.73 4.84 -8.72
C ASP A 214 3.57 4.59 -7.22
N ALA A 215 3.70 5.57 -6.40
CA ALA A 215 3.75 5.41 -4.96
C ALA A 215 2.46 4.88 -4.32
N ASN A 216 1.33 5.15 -4.92
CA ASN A 216 0.02 4.73 -4.41
C ASN A 216 -0.59 3.61 -5.26
N LEU A 217 0.08 3.22 -6.33
CA LEU A 217 -0.44 2.24 -7.27
C LEU A 217 0.50 1.04 -7.38
N VAL A 218 0.18 0.04 -6.61
CA VAL A 218 0.79 -1.29 -6.67
C VAL A 218 -0.07 -2.19 -7.53
N MET A 219 0.55 -2.88 -8.48
CA MET A 219 -0.13 -3.71 -9.46
C MET A 219 0.33 -5.15 -9.35
N TYR A 220 -0.62 -6.08 -9.43
CA TYR A 220 -0.35 -7.47 -9.76
C TYR A 220 -0.19 -7.63 -11.26
N VAL A 221 0.67 -8.55 -11.63
CA VAL A 221 0.94 -8.87 -13.03
C VAL A 221 0.80 -10.36 -13.25
N LYS A 222 0.07 -10.73 -14.29
CA LYS A 222 -0.04 -12.09 -14.79
C LYS A 222 0.28 -12.12 -16.27
N ALA A 223 1.15 -13.04 -16.68
CA ALA A 223 1.41 -13.30 -18.09
C ALA A 223 0.61 -14.54 -18.54
N GLU A 224 -0.11 -14.40 -19.62
CA GLU A 224 -0.84 -15.49 -20.27
C GLU A 224 -0.58 -15.45 -21.77
N ASN A 225 0.25 -16.35 -22.29
CA ASN A 225 0.68 -16.36 -23.69
C ASN A 225 1.29 -15.01 -24.10
N ASP A 226 0.68 -14.34 -25.12
CA ASP A 226 1.08 -13.03 -25.62
C ASP A 226 0.36 -11.85 -24.91
N THR A 227 -0.19 -12.11 -23.73
CA THR A 227 -0.97 -11.13 -22.98
C THR A 227 -0.37 -10.90 -21.62
N ILE A 228 -0.40 -9.64 -21.17
CA ILE A 228 -0.12 -9.24 -19.80
C ILE A 228 -1.38 -8.65 -19.20
N ILE A 229 -1.82 -9.21 -18.07
CA ILE A 229 -2.97 -8.74 -17.31
C ILE A 229 -2.46 -8.05 -16.05
N MET A 230 -2.94 -6.86 -15.78
CA MET A 230 -2.61 -6.09 -14.58
C MET A 230 -3.84 -5.79 -13.76
N ASP A 231 -3.73 -6.04 -12.46
CA ASP A 231 -4.74 -5.74 -11.46
C ASP A 231 -4.14 -4.91 -10.33
N GLY A 232 -4.81 -3.86 -9.92
CA GLY A 232 -4.42 -3.03 -8.77
C GLY A 232 -5.64 -2.63 -7.94
N GLY A 233 -5.44 -1.97 -6.82
CA GLY A 233 -6.49 -1.67 -5.86
C GLY A 233 -7.76 -1.05 -6.45
N ARG A 234 -7.63 0.00 -7.27
CA ARG A 234 -8.75 0.71 -7.91
C ARG A 234 -8.91 0.39 -9.40
N ILE A 235 -7.93 -0.27 -9.99
CA ILE A 235 -7.84 -0.55 -11.42
C ILE A 235 -7.82 -2.06 -11.56
N LYS A 236 -8.77 -2.60 -12.30
CA LYS A 236 -8.92 -4.03 -12.46
C LYS A 236 -8.88 -4.40 -13.94
N HIS A 237 -8.20 -5.48 -14.21
CA HIS A 237 -8.25 -6.20 -15.47
C HIS A 237 -7.78 -5.39 -16.69
N ILE A 238 -6.67 -4.66 -16.54
CA ILE A 238 -6.03 -3.99 -17.68
C ILE A 238 -5.28 -5.04 -18.50
N ILE A 239 -5.62 -5.17 -19.77
CA ILE A 239 -5.08 -6.20 -20.65
C ILE A 239 -4.17 -5.55 -21.70
N TYR A 240 -2.92 -5.96 -21.73
CA TYR A 240 -1.95 -5.58 -22.75
C TYR A 240 -1.68 -6.76 -23.67
N GLN A 241 -1.77 -6.55 -24.98
CA GLN A 241 -1.50 -7.53 -26.03
C GLN A 241 -0.12 -7.30 -26.62
N LYS A 242 0.65 -8.36 -26.83
CA LYS A 242 1.96 -8.29 -27.48
C LYS A 242 1.83 -7.83 -28.92
N GLN A 243 2.70 -6.92 -29.33
CA GLN A 243 2.77 -6.38 -30.68
C GLN A 243 3.80 -7.13 -31.51
#